data_f1b0a47c0a0d4449c0feb270292dbc50
#
_entry.id   f1b0a47c0a0d4449c0feb270292dbc50
#
_cell.length_a   1.000
_cell.length_b   1.000
_cell.length_c   1.000
_cell.angle_alpha   90.00
_cell.angle_beta   90.00
_cell.angle_gamma   90.00
#
_symmetry.space_group_name_H-M   'P 1'
#
loop_
_entity.id
_entity.type
_entity.pdbx_description
1 polymer ?
#
loop_
_entity_poly.entity_id
_entity_poly.type
_entity_poly.pdbx_seq_one_letter_code
_entity_poly.pdbx_strand_id
1 'polypeptide(L)'
;MKKIILLILSLTLLTEVLVGCSRAPTNKNNTNISENTSSADDVNQEPTDEAVWPKTIIDAAGKEIVLEKQPERITLLHIVYMEYLLLLDTPPTAAAIGNALGETEGLDKSELFAPYLKDVDMMVVGSSRDMNLEAILESNPDLLMTFYNPTGIKMYDQLIEIAPILQLDFNATWQEQLLMIGEILGKEEEAKGHITGIEQKISDTKDELAQYRDRTFGLFRTDGKSFIPQGNSKYYDIFGITRPNGFPLTASPTDTTSLEAIAEMNPYYIVFQHNYDLSKAFVESLESSSVWQSMDAVKNGRIYYFDENMNSYGPLALKLAAEKLLGIYSN
;
A
#
# COMPACT_ATOMS: atom_id res chain seq x y z
N MET A 1 4.22 49.73 -11.78
CA MET A 1 4.01 51.02 -11.02
C MET A 1 3.14 50.71 -9.81
N LYS A 2 3.63 51.18 -8.64
CA LYS A 2 2.97 51.39 -7.32
C LYS A 2 2.60 50.11 -6.55
N LYS A 3 3.38 49.71 -5.57
CA LYS A 3 3.62 50.18 -4.15
C LYS A 3 2.70 49.42 -3.19
N ILE A 4 3.22 48.46 -2.43
CA ILE A 4 3.76 48.51 -1.04
C ILE A 4 2.76 49.12 -0.06
N ILE A 5 2.32 48.34 0.95
CA ILE A 5 2.29 48.78 2.35
C ILE A 5 2.42 47.53 3.26
N LEU A 6 3.51 47.57 4.02
CA LEU A 6 3.82 46.83 5.23
C LEU A 6 2.99 47.38 6.39
N LEU A 7 2.51 46.59 7.29
CA LEU A 7 2.25 47.06 8.66
C LEU A 7 2.57 45.94 9.67
N ILE A 8 3.68 46.20 10.36
CA ILE A 8 4.16 45.56 11.57
C ILE A 8 3.43 46.22 12.74
N LEU A 9 2.92 45.46 13.69
CA LEU A 9 2.80 45.94 15.07
C LEU A 9 3.02 44.81 16.06
N SER A 10 4.11 44.94 16.75
CA SER A 10 4.54 44.25 17.97
C SER A 10 3.81 44.81 19.18
N LEU A 11 3.64 44.08 20.25
CA LEU A 11 4.07 44.45 21.61
C LEU A 11 3.54 43.48 22.68
N THR A 12 4.44 42.76 23.28
CA THR A 12 4.87 42.59 24.69
C THR A 12 3.87 42.32 25.80
N LEU A 13 4.17 41.20 26.47
CA LEU A 13 4.59 41.07 27.91
C LEU A 13 3.53 41.34 28.97
N LEU A 14 3.24 40.40 29.84
CA LEU A 14 3.74 40.35 31.22
C LEU A 14 3.26 39.12 31.99
N THR A 15 4.17 38.49 32.62
CA THR A 15 4.24 37.59 33.74
C THR A 15 3.24 37.85 34.90
N GLU A 16 2.76 36.80 35.56
CA GLU A 16 2.96 36.68 37.03
C GLU A 16 2.67 35.26 37.57
N VAL A 17 3.58 34.82 38.39
CA VAL A 17 3.63 33.61 39.20
C VAL A 17 2.85 33.87 40.50
N LEU A 18 2.06 32.91 40.95
CA LEU A 18 1.79 32.74 42.37
C LEU A 18 1.67 31.29 42.80
N VAL A 19 2.59 30.92 43.65
CA VAL A 19 2.71 29.74 44.48
C VAL A 19 1.68 29.81 45.63
N GLY A 20 1.04 28.70 45.92
CA GLY A 20 0.16 28.56 47.11
C GLY A 20 0.10 27.12 47.62
N CYS A 21 1.02 26.74 48.47
CA CYS A 21 0.90 25.60 49.34
C CYS A 21 -0.13 25.85 50.48
N SER A 22 -1.02 24.93 50.79
CA SER A 22 -1.57 24.83 52.13
C SER A 22 -1.99 23.40 52.49
N ARG A 23 -1.62 23.08 53.70
CA ARG A 23 -1.61 21.84 54.47
C ARG A 23 -3.00 21.25 54.79
N ALA A 24 -2.96 19.95 55.02
CA ALA A 24 -3.98 19.14 55.68
C ALA A 24 -4.34 19.59 57.13
N PRO A 25 -5.44 19.10 57.69
CA PRO A 25 -5.25 18.31 58.87
C PRO A 25 -6.04 16.98 58.92
N THR A 26 -5.39 16.05 59.57
CA THR A 26 -5.80 14.78 60.12
C THR A 26 -7.03 14.90 61.03
N ASN A 27 -7.93 13.90 60.97
CA ASN A 27 -8.58 13.43 62.19
C ASN A 27 -8.84 11.92 62.17
N LYS A 28 -8.36 11.29 63.22
CA LYS A 28 -8.56 9.87 63.57
C LYS A 28 -9.93 9.70 64.19
N ASN A 29 -10.62 8.59 63.90
CA ASN A 29 -11.19 7.76 64.98
C ASN A 29 -11.47 6.33 64.51
N ASN A 30 -11.01 5.44 65.33
CA ASN A 30 -11.15 3.99 65.34
C ASN A 30 -12.60 3.53 65.47
N THR A 31 -12.98 2.37 64.90
CA THR A 31 -13.35 1.18 65.68
C THR A 31 -13.67 -0.04 64.81
N ASN A 32 -12.88 -1.10 65.02
CA ASN A 32 -13.16 -2.55 65.11
C ASN A 32 -13.90 -3.36 64.07
N ILE A 33 -13.11 -4.26 63.45
CA ILE A 33 -13.16 -5.74 63.50
C ILE A 33 -14.41 -6.40 62.92
N SER A 34 -14.22 -7.09 61.76
CA SER A 34 -14.55 -8.50 61.63
C SER A 34 -13.81 -9.10 60.43
N GLU A 35 -13.00 -10.09 60.70
CA GLU A 35 -12.36 -10.97 59.75
C GLU A 35 -13.41 -11.72 58.92
N ASN A 36 -13.27 -11.70 57.60
CA ASN A 36 -13.75 -12.79 56.79
C ASN A 36 -12.81 -12.98 55.62
N THR A 37 -11.99 -14.01 55.71
CA THR A 37 -11.14 -14.57 54.70
C THR A 37 -11.99 -15.02 53.53
N SER A 38 -11.81 -14.39 52.39
CA SER A 38 -12.20 -14.95 51.11
C SER A 38 -11.09 -14.62 50.10
N SER A 39 -10.44 -15.68 49.63
CA SER A 39 -9.43 -15.67 48.61
C SER A 39 -9.99 -15.03 47.34
N ALA A 40 -9.49 -13.87 46.98
CA ALA A 40 -9.66 -13.31 45.67
C ALA A 40 -8.41 -13.67 44.85
N ASP A 41 -8.56 -14.64 43.94
CA ASP A 41 -7.68 -14.80 42.84
C ASP A 41 -7.74 -13.51 42.01
N ASP A 42 -6.69 -12.73 42.10
CA ASP A 42 -6.47 -11.54 41.29
C ASP A 42 -6.10 -12.04 39.91
N VAL A 43 -7.11 -12.34 39.08
CA VAL A 43 -6.95 -12.55 37.65
C VAL A 43 -6.64 -11.19 37.07
N ASN A 44 -5.35 -10.96 36.88
CA ASN A 44 -4.83 -9.88 36.07
C ASN A 44 -5.28 -10.13 34.63
N GLN A 45 -6.52 -9.76 34.31
CA GLN A 45 -6.96 -9.66 32.90
C GLN A 45 -6.30 -8.42 32.36
N GLU A 46 -5.25 -8.62 31.52
CA GLU A 46 -4.88 -7.62 30.53
C GLU A 46 -6.16 -7.24 29.77
N PRO A 47 -6.43 -5.95 29.57
CA PRO A 47 -7.54 -5.53 28.74
C PRO A 47 -7.33 -6.08 27.34
N THR A 48 -8.06 -7.10 26.95
CA THR A 48 -8.21 -7.45 25.55
C THR A 48 -8.95 -6.28 24.92
N ASP A 49 -8.27 -5.55 24.04
CA ASP A 49 -8.85 -4.50 23.20
C ASP A 49 -9.78 -5.18 22.17
N GLU A 50 -10.88 -5.75 22.65
CA GLU A 50 -11.92 -6.24 21.74
C GLU A 50 -12.57 -5.04 21.07
N ALA A 51 -12.49 -5.01 19.74
CA ALA A 51 -13.12 -3.96 18.96
C ALA A 51 -14.61 -3.84 19.29
N VAL A 52 -15.03 -2.64 19.67
CA VAL A 52 -16.43 -2.38 20.06
C VAL A 52 -17.28 -2.17 18.81
N TRP A 53 -18.35 -2.94 18.67
CA TRP A 53 -19.35 -2.83 17.61
C TRP A 53 -20.69 -2.35 18.17
N PRO A 54 -21.56 -1.63 17.40
CA PRO A 54 -21.35 -1.22 16.00
C PRO A 54 -20.30 -0.12 15.84
N LYS A 55 -19.64 -0.07 14.66
CA LYS A 55 -18.76 1.03 14.25
C LYS A 55 -19.42 1.90 13.22
N THR A 56 -19.22 3.21 13.30
CA THR A 56 -19.65 4.18 12.30
C THR A 56 -18.42 4.75 11.61
N ILE A 57 -18.31 4.54 10.31
CA ILE A 57 -17.20 4.98 9.47
C ILE A 57 -17.70 6.07 8.52
N ILE A 58 -16.95 7.16 8.38
CA ILE A 58 -17.17 8.16 7.33
C ILE A 58 -16.25 7.80 6.17
N ASP A 59 -16.82 7.44 5.03
CA ASP A 59 -16.07 7.09 3.84
C ASP A 59 -15.51 8.32 3.09
N ALA A 60 -14.67 8.10 2.06
CA ALA A 60 -14.09 9.19 1.28
C ALA A 60 -15.12 9.97 0.44
N ALA A 61 -16.33 9.45 0.26
CA ALA A 61 -17.46 10.18 -0.34
C ALA A 61 -18.22 11.04 0.69
N GLY A 62 -17.81 11.01 1.98
CA GLY A 62 -18.49 11.68 3.08
C GLY A 62 -19.77 10.98 3.51
N LYS A 63 -19.95 9.70 3.18
CA LYS A 63 -21.09 8.90 3.58
C LYS A 63 -20.81 8.20 4.91
N GLU A 64 -21.81 8.18 5.75
CA GLU A 64 -21.82 7.43 7.00
C GLU A 64 -22.19 5.97 6.70
N ILE A 65 -21.33 5.04 7.14
CA ILE A 65 -21.51 3.60 6.99
C ILE A 65 -21.49 2.99 8.38
N VAL A 66 -22.57 2.34 8.76
CA VAL A 66 -22.68 1.64 10.03
C VAL A 66 -22.37 0.17 9.82
N LEU A 67 -21.36 -0.32 10.51
CA LEU A 67 -20.98 -1.72 10.55
C LEU A 67 -21.46 -2.30 11.88
N GLU A 68 -22.51 -3.11 11.85
CA GLU A 68 -23.12 -3.71 13.05
C GLU A 68 -22.18 -4.73 13.74
N LYS A 69 -21.29 -5.33 12.98
CA LYS A 69 -20.27 -6.29 13.42
C LYS A 69 -19.05 -6.21 12.52
N GLN A 70 -17.99 -6.89 12.90
CA GLN A 70 -16.81 -7.06 12.05
C GLN A 70 -17.20 -7.67 10.70
N PRO A 71 -16.78 -7.08 9.58
CA PRO A 71 -16.99 -7.66 8.26
C PRO A 71 -16.26 -9.00 8.11
N GLU A 72 -16.97 -10.01 7.65
CA GLU A 72 -16.45 -11.36 7.43
C GLU A 72 -16.40 -11.74 5.95
N ARG A 73 -17.30 -11.16 5.15
CA ARG A 73 -17.41 -11.44 3.70
C ARG A 73 -17.24 -10.15 2.93
N ILE A 74 -15.99 -9.82 2.64
CA ILE A 74 -15.63 -8.61 1.93
C ILE A 74 -15.52 -8.92 0.44
N THR A 75 -16.24 -8.18 -0.39
CA THR A 75 -16.06 -8.20 -1.84
C THR A 75 -15.34 -6.93 -2.28
N LEU A 76 -14.15 -7.11 -2.89
CA LEU A 76 -13.40 -6.03 -3.49
C LEU A 76 -13.91 -5.72 -4.89
N LEU A 77 -14.40 -4.49 -5.11
CA LEU A 77 -14.77 -4.00 -6.44
C LEU A 77 -13.56 -3.49 -7.23
N HIS A 78 -12.39 -3.44 -6.58
CA HIS A 78 -11.11 -3.11 -7.21
C HIS A 78 -9.94 -3.73 -6.44
N ILE A 79 -9.04 -4.38 -7.15
CA ILE A 79 -7.92 -5.16 -6.57
C ILE A 79 -6.92 -4.34 -5.74
N VAL A 80 -6.87 -3.02 -5.88
CA VAL A 80 -5.87 -2.15 -5.24
C VAL A 80 -5.82 -2.30 -3.70
N TYR A 81 -6.92 -2.71 -3.07
CA TYR A 81 -6.98 -2.91 -1.62
C TYR A 81 -6.72 -4.36 -1.18
N MET A 82 -6.45 -5.26 -2.11
CA MET A 82 -6.11 -6.66 -1.81
C MET A 82 -4.95 -6.78 -0.84
N GLU A 83 -3.88 -6.01 -1.06
CA GLU A 83 -2.67 -6.03 -0.24
C GLU A 83 -2.93 -5.76 1.24
N TYR A 84 -3.82 -4.85 1.53
CA TYR A 84 -4.16 -4.42 2.89
C TYR A 84 -4.93 -5.50 3.64
N LEU A 85 -5.92 -6.10 2.97
CA LEU A 85 -6.71 -7.19 3.52
C LEU A 85 -5.85 -8.44 3.78
N LEU A 86 -4.97 -8.78 2.82
CA LEU A 86 -4.06 -9.91 2.96
C LEU A 86 -3.03 -9.70 4.07
N LEU A 87 -2.52 -8.46 4.21
CA LEU A 87 -1.56 -8.12 5.27
C LEU A 87 -2.20 -8.23 6.66
N LEU A 88 -3.50 -7.92 6.77
CA LEU A 88 -4.27 -8.03 8.01
C LEU A 88 -4.95 -9.42 8.18
N ASP A 89 -4.45 -10.43 7.47
CA ASP A 89 -4.98 -11.79 7.54
C ASP A 89 -6.52 -11.87 7.45
N THR A 90 -7.07 -11.10 6.51
CA THR A 90 -8.50 -11.04 6.21
C THR A 90 -8.70 -11.06 4.70
N PRO A 91 -8.40 -12.16 4.03
CA PRO A 91 -8.52 -12.23 2.58
C PRO A 91 -9.96 -11.96 2.13
N PRO A 92 -10.18 -11.27 1.01
CA PRO A 92 -11.53 -11.05 0.51
C PRO A 92 -12.16 -12.37 0.06
N THR A 93 -13.48 -12.49 0.26
CA THR A 93 -14.24 -13.65 -0.23
C THR A 93 -14.52 -13.57 -1.72
N ALA A 94 -14.50 -12.36 -2.28
CA ALA A 94 -14.64 -12.14 -3.70
C ALA A 94 -13.90 -10.88 -4.15
N ALA A 95 -13.48 -10.84 -5.42
CA ALA A 95 -12.82 -9.67 -5.97
C ALA A 95 -13.07 -9.47 -7.47
N ALA A 96 -13.20 -8.20 -7.89
CA ALA A 96 -13.08 -7.82 -9.28
C ALA A 96 -11.59 -7.80 -9.66
N ILE A 97 -11.15 -8.78 -10.44
CA ILE A 97 -9.77 -8.98 -10.86
C ILE A 97 -9.64 -8.52 -12.30
N GLY A 98 -8.58 -7.80 -12.59
CA GLY A 98 -8.32 -7.33 -13.93
C GLY A 98 -8.14 -5.83 -13.96
N ASN A 99 -7.16 -5.43 -14.75
CA ASN A 99 -6.94 -4.03 -15.05
C ASN A 99 -7.71 -3.61 -16.30
N ALA A 100 -7.55 -2.35 -16.63
CA ALA A 100 -8.11 -1.74 -17.80
C ALA A 100 -7.72 -2.38 -19.14
N LEU A 101 -6.72 -3.23 -19.16
CA LEU A 101 -6.15 -3.86 -20.34
C LEU A 101 -6.54 -5.34 -20.48
N GLY A 102 -7.28 -5.88 -19.49
CA GLY A 102 -7.81 -7.25 -19.54
C GLY A 102 -6.78 -8.36 -19.29
N GLU A 103 -5.55 -7.99 -18.98
CA GLU A 103 -4.46 -8.92 -18.75
C GLU A 103 -4.09 -8.94 -17.28
N THR A 104 -4.63 -9.90 -16.56
CA THR A 104 -4.03 -10.33 -15.30
C THR A 104 -3.42 -11.69 -15.52
N GLU A 105 -2.13 -11.80 -15.35
CA GLU A 105 -1.58 -13.08 -14.92
C GLU A 105 -2.39 -13.48 -13.69
N GLY A 106 -2.79 -14.75 -13.62
CA GLY A 106 -3.59 -15.21 -12.50
C GLY A 106 -2.93 -14.86 -11.19
N LEU A 107 -3.69 -14.45 -10.20
CA LEU A 107 -3.15 -14.08 -8.88
C LEU A 107 -2.32 -15.20 -8.24
N ASP A 108 -2.57 -16.43 -8.65
CA ASP A 108 -1.84 -17.65 -8.29
C ASP A 108 -0.39 -17.66 -8.80
N LYS A 109 -0.05 -16.85 -9.80
CA LYS A 109 1.32 -16.69 -10.33
C LYS A 109 2.01 -15.43 -9.85
N SER A 110 1.27 -14.51 -9.25
CA SER A 110 1.83 -13.27 -8.72
C SER A 110 2.75 -13.53 -7.54
N GLU A 111 4.01 -13.10 -7.62
CA GLU A 111 4.92 -13.15 -6.47
C GLU A 111 4.39 -12.34 -5.29
N LEU A 112 3.58 -11.32 -5.56
CA LEU A 112 2.97 -10.47 -4.53
C LEU A 112 1.82 -11.17 -3.82
N PHE A 113 0.92 -11.84 -4.55
CA PHE A 113 -0.34 -12.34 -4.01
C PHE A 113 -0.36 -13.84 -3.75
N ALA A 114 0.32 -14.66 -4.57
CA ALA A 114 0.28 -16.11 -4.46
C ALA A 114 0.64 -16.64 -3.05
N PRO A 115 1.63 -16.08 -2.32
CA PRO A 115 1.94 -16.55 -0.97
C PRO A 115 0.78 -16.44 0.02
N TYR A 116 -0.12 -15.49 -0.19
CA TYR A 116 -1.25 -15.17 0.70
C TYR A 116 -2.56 -15.81 0.25
N LEU A 117 -2.67 -16.20 -1.02
CA LEU A 117 -3.90 -16.72 -1.61
C LEU A 117 -3.90 -18.23 -1.82
N LYS A 118 -2.84 -18.93 -1.44
CA LYS A 118 -2.65 -20.35 -1.72
C LYS A 118 -3.82 -21.24 -1.28
N ASP A 119 -4.41 -20.94 -0.12
CA ASP A 119 -5.48 -21.72 0.48
C ASP A 119 -6.80 -20.92 0.61
N VAL A 120 -6.91 -19.82 -0.16
CA VAL A 120 -8.06 -18.91 -0.14
C VAL A 120 -8.97 -19.24 -1.34
N ASP A 121 -10.21 -19.62 -1.04
CA ASP A 121 -11.26 -19.78 -2.05
C ASP A 121 -11.94 -18.43 -2.30
N MET A 122 -11.43 -17.67 -3.27
CA MET A 122 -11.90 -16.33 -3.60
C MET A 122 -12.65 -16.35 -4.93
N MET A 123 -13.91 -15.90 -4.91
CA MET A 123 -14.72 -15.79 -6.12
C MET A 123 -14.27 -14.59 -6.98
N VAL A 124 -14.18 -14.79 -8.29
CA VAL A 124 -13.94 -13.70 -9.25
C VAL A 124 -15.26 -13.10 -9.71
N VAL A 125 -15.49 -11.82 -9.45
CA VAL A 125 -16.73 -11.12 -9.79
C VAL A 125 -16.62 -10.19 -11.00
N GLY A 126 -15.76 -10.54 -11.94
CA GLY A 126 -15.46 -9.77 -13.14
C GLY A 126 -14.24 -8.88 -12.99
N SER A 127 -14.20 -7.77 -13.73
CA SER A 127 -13.16 -6.75 -13.64
C SER A 127 -13.72 -5.44 -13.08
N SER A 128 -12.85 -4.54 -12.62
CA SER A 128 -13.27 -3.21 -12.13
C SER A 128 -14.03 -2.37 -13.17
N ARG A 129 -13.91 -2.69 -14.46
CA ARG A 129 -14.62 -2.02 -15.55
C ARG A 129 -15.90 -2.75 -15.99
N ASP A 130 -15.93 -4.06 -15.79
CA ASP A 130 -17.04 -4.93 -16.18
C ASP A 130 -17.30 -5.94 -15.06
N MET A 131 -17.98 -5.44 -14.02
CA MET A 131 -18.37 -6.21 -12.85
C MET A 131 -19.59 -7.08 -13.15
N ASN A 132 -19.59 -8.31 -12.66
CA ASN A 132 -20.72 -9.22 -12.74
C ASN A 132 -21.58 -9.08 -11.47
N LEU A 133 -22.74 -8.41 -11.60
CA LEU A 133 -23.63 -8.14 -10.46
C LEU A 133 -24.20 -9.42 -9.85
N GLU A 134 -24.47 -10.45 -10.66
CA GLU A 134 -24.99 -11.74 -10.19
C GLU A 134 -23.92 -12.47 -9.34
N ALA A 135 -22.67 -12.44 -9.79
CA ALA A 135 -21.55 -13.02 -9.02
C ALA A 135 -21.28 -12.23 -7.72
N ILE A 136 -21.44 -10.90 -7.74
CA ILE A 136 -21.34 -10.08 -6.52
C ILE A 136 -22.46 -10.47 -5.54
N LEU A 137 -23.68 -10.64 -6.00
CA LEU A 137 -24.81 -11.07 -5.16
C LEU A 137 -24.58 -12.49 -4.62
N GLU A 138 -24.06 -13.41 -5.46
CA GLU A 138 -23.76 -14.79 -5.08
C GLU A 138 -22.66 -14.87 -4.01
N SER A 139 -21.67 -13.95 -4.04
CA SER A 139 -20.62 -13.89 -3.01
C SER A 139 -21.16 -13.50 -1.63
N ASN A 140 -22.42 -13.10 -1.53
CA ASN A 140 -23.14 -12.75 -0.31
C ASN A 140 -22.33 -11.85 0.63
N PRO A 141 -21.87 -10.68 0.17
CA PRO A 141 -20.99 -9.81 0.93
C PRO A 141 -21.72 -9.15 2.10
N ASP A 142 -21.00 -8.88 3.18
CA ASP A 142 -21.42 -7.97 4.24
C ASP A 142 -20.77 -6.58 4.12
N LEU A 143 -19.77 -6.46 3.23
CA LEU A 143 -19.14 -5.19 2.87
C LEU A 143 -18.63 -5.24 1.43
N LEU A 144 -18.95 -4.22 0.64
CA LEU A 144 -18.33 -3.93 -0.64
C LEU A 144 -17.27 -2.85 -0.44
N MET A 145 -16.07 -3.05 -0.99
CA MET A 145 -14.95 -2.11 -0.80
C MET A 145 -14.40 -1.65 -2.16
N THR A 146 -14.22 -0.34 -2.31
CA THR A 146 -13.64 0.27 -3.52
C THR A 146 -12.96 1.60 -3.18
N PHE A 147 -12.41 2.30 -4.18
CA PHE A 147 -11.93 3.67 -4.00
C PHE A 147 -13.02 4.69 -4.36
N TYR A 148 -12.90 5.87 -3.76
CA TYR A 148 -13.76 7.00 -4.10
C TYR A 148 -13.49 7.48 -5.53
N ASN A 149 -14.55 7.60 -6.31
CA ASN A 149 -14.52 8.17 -7.65
C ASN A 149 -15.53 9.33 -7.73
N PRO A 150 -15.06 10.58 -7.98
CA PRO A 150 -15.95 11.74 -8.08
C PRO A 150 -17.02 11.63 -9.18
N THR A 151 -16.78 10.81 -10.21
CA THR A 151 -17.77 10.56 -11.28
C THR A 151 -18.81 9.50 -10.91
N GLY A 152 -18.70 8.93 -9.70
CA GLY A 152 -19.55 7.87 -9.18
C GLY A 152 -19.10 6.46 -9.53
N ILE A 153 -19.70 5.50 -8.88
CA ILE A 153 -19.50 4.07 -9.11
C ILE A 153 -20.57 3.60 -10.11
N LYS A 154 -20.14 2.91 -11.15
CA LYS A 154 -21.08 2.25 -12.08
C LYS A 154 -21.96 1.26 -11.30
N MET A 155 -23.26 1.27 -11.55
CA MET A 155 -24.25 0.41 -10.87
C MET A 155 -24.36 0.65 -9.34
N TYR A 156 -24.02 1.84 -8.85
CA TYR A 156 -24.03 2.15 -7.41
C TYR A 156 -25.38 1.77 -6.75
N ASP A 157 -26.51 2.15 -7.37
CA ASP A 157 -27.85 1.91 -6.81
C ASP A 157 -28.17 0.40 -6.69
N GLN A 158 -27.64 -0.43 -7.59
CA GLN A 158 -27.82 -1.88 -7.52
C GLN A 158 -26.86 -2.51 -6.49
N LEU A 159 -25.66 -2.01 -6.40
CA LEU A 159 -24.65 -2.53 -5.46
C LEU A 159 -25.03 -2.24 -4.01
N ILE A 160 -25.58 -1.06 -3.70
CA ILE A 160 -25.99 -0.71 -2.33
C ILE A 160 -27.16 -1.54 -1.82
N GLU A 161 -27.98 -2.10 -2.73
CA GLU A 161 -29.05 -3.04 -2.37
C GLU A 161 -28.50 -4.43 -1.96
N ILE A 162 -27.23 -4.73 -2.32
CA ILE A 162 -26.59 -6.00 -1.95
C ILE A 162 -25.91 -5.87 -0.59
N ALA A 163 -25.07 -4.85 -0.40
CA ALA A 163 -24.37 -4.61 0.85
C ALA A 163 -23.88 -3.15 0.96
N PRO A 164 -23.52 -2.68 2.16
CA PRO A 164 -22.87 -1.38 2.34
C PRO A 164 -21.64 -1.25 1.46
N ILE A 165 -21.43 -0.06 0.88
CA ILE A 165 -20.27 0.24 0.02
C ILE A 165 -19.37 1.21 0.77
N LEU A 166 -18.13 0.78 1.06
CA LEU A 166 -17.08 1.63 1.60
C LEU A 166 -16.19 2.14 0.48
N GLN A 167 -16.06 3.44 0.37
CA GLN A 167 -15.18 4.11 -0.59
C GLN A 167 -13.97 4.68 0.15
N LEU A 168 -12.78 4.20 -0.18
CA LEU A 168 -11.52 4.65 0.42
C LEU A 168 -10.91 5.78 -0.42
N ASP A 169 -10.15 6.68 0.19
CA ASP A 169 -9.42 7.72 -0.52
C ASP A 169 -8.20 7.11 -1.24
N PHE A 170 -8.26 7.11 -2.57
CA PHE A 170 -7.15 6.60 -3.39
C PHE A 170 -5.86 7.43 -3.25
N ASN A 171 -5.97 8.70 -2.86
CA ASN A 171 -4.82 9.60 -2.70
C ASN A 171 -4.23 9.56 -1.28
N ALA A 172 -4.87 8.87 -0.34
CA ALA A 172 -4.32 8.67 0.99
C ALA A 172 -3.03 7.85 0.91
N THR A 173 -2.13 8.08 1.86
CA THR A 173 -0.91 7.28 1.99
C THR A 173 -1.25 5.82 2.30
N TRP A 174 -0.33 4.89 2.00
CA TRP A 174 -0.57 3.49 2.32
C TRP A 174 -0.75 3.27 3.84
N GLN A 175 -0.10 4.08 4.68
CA GLN A 175 -0.28 4.04 6.13
C GLN A 175 -1.71 4.43 6.52
N GLU A 176 -2.21 5.55 5.99
CA GLU A 176 -3.57 6.02 6.26
C GLU A 176 -4.61 5.00 5.78
N GLN A 177 -4.40 4.41 4.60
CA GLN A 177 -5.28 3.35 4.08
C GLN A 177 -5.25 2.10 4.97
N LEU A 178 -4.05 1.68 5.43
CA LEU A 178 -3.93 0.51 6.30
C LEU A 178 -4.57 0.75 7.67
N LEU A 179 -4.43 1.94 8.25
CA LEU A 179 -5.10 2.31 9.50
C LEU A 179 -6.62 2.31 9.34
N MET A 180 -7.14 2.89 8.27
CA MET A 180 -8.57 2.91 7.99
C MET A 180 -9.14 1.48 7.84
N ILE A 181 -8.44 0.62 7.08
CA ILE A 181 -8.87 -0.77 6.91
C ILE A 181 -8.73 -1.54 8.23
N GLY A 182 -7.68 -1.27 9.02
CA GLY A 182 -7.53 -1.82 10.37
C GLY A 182 -8.69 -1.44 11.29
N GLU A 183 -9.13 -0.18 11.26
CA GLU A 183 -10.31 0.29 12.00
C GLU A 183 -11.59 -0.44 11.57
N ILE A 184 -11.81 -0.57 10.26
CA ILE A 184 -12.97 -1.27 9.69
C ILE A 184 -13.00 -2.74 10.12
N LEU A 185 -11.84 -3.37 10.24
CA LEU A 185 -11.69 -4.77 10.62
C LEU A 185 -11.55 -5.00 12.13
N GLY A 186 -11.44 -3.94 12.95
CA GLY A 186 -11.12 -4.08 14.37
C GLY A 186 -9.71 -4.61 14.63
N LYS A 187 -8.76 -4.27 13.75
CA LYS A 187 -7.36 -4.72 13.75
C LYS A 187 -6.39 -3.54 13.79
N GLU A 188 -6.73 -2.51 14.55
CA GLU A 188 -5.99 -1.25 14.60
C GLU A 188 -4.54 -1.42 15.07
N GLU A 189 -4.31 -2.25 16.08
CA GLU A 189 -2.97 -2.50 16.62
C GLU A 189 -2.12 -3.34 15.66
N GLU A 190 -2.72 -4.32 14.97
CA GLU A 190 -2.04 -5.07 13.91
C GLU A 190 -1.61 -4.15 12.76
N ALA A 191 -2.50 -3.24 12.34
CA ALA A 191 -2.21 -2.25 11.31
C ALA A 191 -1.03 -1.35 11.69
N LYS A 192 -0.99 -0.83 12.92
CA LYS A 192 0.12 -0.02 13.45
C LYS A 192 1.43 -0.80 13.50
N GLY A 193 1.37 -2.05 13.93
CA GLY A 193 2.53 -2.95 13.96
C GLY A 193 3.12 -3.20 12.57
N HIS A 194 2.25 -3.45 11.59
CA HIS A 194 2.67 -3.61 10.19
C HIS A 194 3.28 -2.34 9.61
N ILE A 195 2.70 -1.16 9.88
CA ILE A 195 3.26 0.12 9.44
C ILE A 195 4.68 0.27 9.95
N THR A 196 4.87 0.14 11.26
CA THR A 196 6.19 0.26 11.89
C THR A 196 7.22 -0.70 11.28
N GLY A 197 6.83 -1.97 11.09
CA GLY A 197 7.74 -2.98 10.55
C GLY A 197 8.11 -2.73 9.08
N ILE A 198 7.17 -2.26 8.26
CA ILE A 198 7.42 -1.96 6.85
C ILE A 198 8.27 -0.68 6.71
N GLU A 199 7.98 0.36 7.47
CA GLU A 199 8.78 1.60 7.48
C GLU A 199 10.23 1.32 7.90
N GLN A 200 10.44 0.49 8.92
CA GLN A 200 11.77 0.07 9.33
C GLN A 200 12.48 -0.70 8.21
N LYS A 201 11.79 -1.65 7.56
CA LYS A 201 12.35 -2.41 6.43
C LYS A 201 12.74 -1.51 5.26
N ILE A 202 11.92 -0.50 4.94
CA ILE A 202 12.22 0.50 3.90
C ILE A 202 13.48 1.29 4.29
N SER A 203 13.56 1.77 5.54
CA SER A 203 14.71 2.53 6.04
C SER A 203 15.99 1.71 5.98
N ASP A 204 15.98 0.49 6.51
CA ASP A 204 17.13 -0.41 6.51
C ASP A 204 17.59 -0.72 5.09
N THR A 205 16.66 -0.98 4.19
CA THR A 205 16.95 -1.24 2.76
C THR A 205 17.60 -0.03 2.11
N LYS A 206 17.07 1.17 2.35
CA LYS A 206 17.61 2.42 1.80
C LYS A 206 19.04 2.67 2.28
N ASP A 207 19.31 2.43 3.56
CA ASP A 207 20.65 2.59 4.16
C ASP A 207 21.63 1.56 3.59
N GLU A 208 21.22 0.32 3.41
CA GLU A 208 22.05 -0.73 2.81
C GLU A 208 22.35 -0.42 1.33
N LEU A 209 21.36 0.06 0.57
CA LEU A 209 21.54 0.41 -0.84
C LEU A 209 22.36 1.69 -1.05
N ALA A 210 22.53 2.53 -0.04
CA ALA A 210 23.29 3.78 -0.16
C ALA A 210 24.76 3.59 -0.58
N GLN A 211 25.35 2.43 -0.33
CA GLN A 211 26.70 2.10 -0.78
C GLN A 211 26.81 1.82 -2.28
N TYR A 212 25.71 1.60 -2.99
CA TYR A 212 25.66 1.21 -4.40
C TYR A 212 25.11 2.33 -5.32
N ARG A 213 25.31 3.60 -4.96
CA ARG A 213 24.78 4.75 -5.72
C ARG A 213 25.33 4.88 -7.14
N ASP A 214 26.45 4.23 -7.42
CA ASP A 214 27.05 4.11 -8.75
C ASP A 214 26.34 3.06 -9.63
N ARG A 215 25.57 2.15 -9.05
CA ARG A 215 24.82 1.13 -9.75
C ARG A 215 23.44 1.66 -10.13
N THR A 216 23.32 2.20 -11.32
CA THR A 216 22.07 2.79 -11.80
C THR A 216 21.00 1.74 -12.14
N PHE A 217 19.74 2.06 -11.92
CA PHE A 217 18.60 1.17 -12.08
C PHE A 217 17.66 1.71 -13.16
N GLY A 218 17.59 1.05 -14.31
CA GLY A 218 16.65 1.36 -15.37
C GLY A 218 15.40 0.49 -15.23
N LEU A 219 14.27 1.09 -14.87
CA LEU A 219 12.99 0.42 -14.77
C LEU A 219 12.15 0.66 -16.01
N PHE A 220 11.64 -0.41 -16.60
CA PHE A 220 10.90 -0.37 -17.85
C PHE A 220 9.61 -1.18 -17.79
N ARG A 221 8.64 -0.77 -18.60
CA ARG A 221 7.60 -1.60 -19.19
C ARG A 221 7.92 -1.82 -20.68
N THR A 222 7.13 -2.64 -21.33
CA THR A 222 7.20 -2.82 -22.78
C THR A 222 5.82 -3.06 -23.37
N ASP A 223 5.65 -2.64 -24.62
CA ASP A 223 4.52 -2.99 -25.48
C ASP A 223 4.86 -4.18 -26.44
N GLY A 224 5.99 -4.85 -26.16
CA GLY A 224 6.55 -5.91 -26.99
C GLY A 224 7.41 -5.41 -28.16
N LYS A 225 7.58 -4.08 -28.30
CA LYS A 225 8.38 -3.45 -29.40
C LYS A 225 9.31 -2.36 -28.90
N SER A 226 8.98 -1.74 -27.77
CA SER A 226 9.65 -0.54 -27.28
C SER A 226 9.92 -0.64 -25.78
N PHE A 227 10.92 0.12 -25.32
CA PHE A 227 11.11 0.39 -23.90
C PHE A 227 10.22 1.55 -23.47
N ILE A 228 9.49 1.39 -22.37
CA ILE A 228 8.65 2.42 -21.76
C ILE A 228 9.22 2.69 -20.35
N PRO A 229 10.05 3.74 -20.19
CA PRO A 229 10.70 4.05 -18.92
C PRO A 229 9.69 4.37 -17.82
N GLN A 230 9.99 3.97 -16.58
CA GLN A 230 9.16 4.17 -15.40
C GLN A 230 9.90 5.07 -14.37
N GLY A 231 10.27 6.28 -14.78
CA GLY A 231 11.15 7.17 -14.02
C GLY A 231 10.55 7.79 -12.76
N ASN A 232 9.22 7.78 -12.61
CA ASN A 232 8.51 8.24 -11.42
C ASN A 232 8.18 7.10 -10.44
N SER A 233 8.83 5.94 -10.57
CA SER A 233 8.56 4.79 -9.72
C SER A 233 9.03 5.00 -8.28
N LYS A 234 8.31 4.36 -7.33
CA LYS A 234 8.64 4.27 -5.90
C LYS A 234 10.09 3.82 -5.60
N TYR A 235 10.69 3.02 -6.47
CA TYR A 235 12.07 2.55 -6.28
C TYR A 235 13.05 3.69 -6.15
N TYR A 236 12.86 4.76 -6.90
CA TYR A 236 13.74 5.93 -6.86
C TYR A 236 13.47 6.82 -5.65
N ASP A 237 12.20 7.09 -5.36
CA ASP A 237 11.82 8.09 -4.37
C ASP A 237 11.80 7.52 -2.95
N ILE A 238 11.30 6.29 -2.77
CA ILE A 238 11.20 5.63 -1.47
C ILE A 238 12.54 4.99 -1.09
N PHE A 239 13.13 4.20 -2.00
CA PHE A 239 14.37 3.46 -1.71
C PHE A 239 15.65 4.24 -2.05
N GLY A 240 15.54 5.40 -2.69
CA GLY A 240 16.69 6.26 -2.99
C GLY A 240 17.65 5.69 -4.03
N ILE A 241 17.16 4.83 -4.93
CA ILE A 241 17.96 4.21 -5.99
C ILE A 241 18.31 5.24 -7.07
N THR A 242 19.49 5.12 -7.64
CA THR A 242 19.99 6.04 -8.65
C THR A 242 19.42 5.71 -10.03
N ARG A 243 18.80 6.69 -10.68
CA ARG A 243 18.40 6.60 -12.11
C ARG A 243 19.61 6.66 -13.02
N PRO A 244 19.58 6.03 -14.20
CA PRO A 244 20.57 6.29 -15.24
C PRO A 244 20.55 7.77 -15.65
N ASN A 245 21.69 8.29 -16.08
CA ASN A 245 21.78 9.67 -16.56
C ASN A 245 20.92 9.83 -17.84
N GLY A 246 20.10 10.88 -17.87
CA GLY A 246 19.14 11.11 -18.98
C GLY A 246 17.88 10.23 -18.93
N PHE A 247 17.68 9.43 -17.87
CA PHE A 247 16.48 8.62 -17.73
C PHE A 247 15.24 9.49 -17.58
N PRO A 248 14.16 9.26 -18.36
CA PRO A 248 12.93 10.06 -18.27
C PRO A 248 12.33 10.01 -16.85
N LEU A 249 11.93 11.17 -16.33
CA LEU A 249 11.34 11.28 -14.98
C LEU A 249 9.84 10.97 -14.94
N THR A 250 9.20 10.95 -16.10
CA THR A 250 7.77 10.63 -16.23
C THR A 250 7.59 9.18 -16.69
N ALA A 251 6.44 8.60 -16.36
CA ALA A 251 6.02 7.31 -16.87
C ALA A 251 4.69 7.49 -17.59
N SER A 252 4.75 7.74 -18.89
CA SER A 252 3.57 7.70 -19.77
C SER A 252 3.61 6.43 -20.59
N PRO A 253 2.50 5.71 -20.78
CA PRO A 253 2.46 4.53 -21.66
C PRO A 253 2.86 4.83 -23.11
N THR A 254 2.83 6.10 -23.50
CA THR A 254 3.19 6.56 -24.85
C THR A 254 4.64 7.04 -24.96
N ASP A 255 5.34 7.21 -23.84
CA ASP A 255 6.72 7.70 -23.83
C ASP A 255 7.68 6.53 -24.03
N THR A 256 7.93 6.20 -25.30
CA THR A 256 8.87 5.14 -25.67
C THR A 256 10.29 5.68 -25.81
N THR A 257 11.25 4.82 -25.52
CA THR A 257 12.69 5.12 -25.67
C THR A 257 13.32 4.09 -26.59
N SER A 258 14.20 4.55 -27.51
CA SER A 258 14.89 3.66 -28.43
C SER A 258 15.97 2.83 -27.75
N LEU A 259 16.33 1.72 -28.35
CA LEU A 259 17.41 0.85 -27.89
C LEU A 259 18.75 1.60 -27.80
N GLU A 260 19.03 2.47 -28.78
CA GLU A 260 20.25 3.28 -28.85
C GLU A 260 20.31 4.26 -27.64
N ALA A 261 19.18 4.89 -27.31
CA ALA A 261 19.11 5.79 -26.17
C ALA A 261 19.30 5.02 -24.84
N ILE A 262 18.75 3.81 -24.70
CA ILE A 262 19.01 2.97 -23.54
C ILE A 262 20.50 2.56 -23.47
N ALA A 263 21.12 2.23 -24.61
CA ALA A 263 22.53 1.88 -24.67
C ALA A 263 23.45 3.06 -24.32
N GLU A 264 23.07 4.29 -24.69
CA GLU A 264 23.78 5.51 -24.31
C GLU A 264 23.67 5.77 -22.78
N MET A 265 22.49 5.55 -22.19
CA MET A 265 22.29 5.63 -20.73
C MET A 265 23.06 4.54 -19.98
N ASN A 266 23.25 3.40 -20.60
CA ASN A 266 23.96 2.20 -20.11
C ASN A 266 23.63 1.89 -18.64
N PRO A 267 22.37 1.62 -18.29
CA PRO A 267 21.98 1.33 -16.92
C PRO A 267 22.75 0.12 -16.35
N TYR A 268 23.15 0.17 -15.09
CA TYR A 268 23.82 -0.95 -14.45
C TYR A 268 22.90 -2.16 -14.32
N TYR A 269 21.62 -1.92 -13.96
CA TYR A 269 20.53 -2.90 -13.96
C TYR A 269 19.46 -2.53 -14.97
N ILE A 270 18.98 -3.49 -15.75
CA ILE A 270 17.79 -3.39 -16.58
C ILE A 270 16.69 -4.22 -15.93
N VAL A 271 15.59 -3.58 -15.56
CA VAL A 271 14.49 -4.25 -14.86
C VAL A 271 13.19 -4.00 -15.61
N PHE A 272 12.49 -5.07 -15.93
CA PHE A 272 11.14 -5.01 -16.48
C PHE A 272 10.14 -5.28 -15.37
N GLN A 273 9.16 -4.39 -15.20
CA GLN A 273 8.02 -4.57 -14.29
C GLN A 273 6.73 -4.45 -15.09
N HIS A 274 6.37 -5.53 -15.73
CA HIS A 274 5.21 -5.67 -16.61
C HIS A 274 4.89 -7.16 -16.76
N ASN A 275 3.93 -7.49 -17.65
CA ASN A 275 3.66 -8.88 -18.04
C ASN A 275 4.98 -9.62 -18.33
N TYR A 276 5.23 -10.70 -17.61
CA TYR A 276 6.49 -11.44 -17.63
C TYR A 276 6.79 -12.01 -19.03
N ASP A 277 5.81 -12.69 -19.63
CA ASP A 277 6.00 -13.38 -20.92
C ASP A 277 6.23 -12.36 -22.05
N LEU A 278 5.49 -11.25 -22.04
CA LEU A 278 5.68 -10.16 -23.00
C LEU A 278 7.06 -9.52 -22.85
N SER A 279 7.48 -9.25 -21.62
CA SER A 279 8.79 -8.65 -21.34
C SER A 279 9.94 -9.57 -21.74
N LYS A 280 9.80 -10.87 -21.47
CA LYS A 280 10.79 -11.87 -21.83
C LYS A 280 10.88 -12.03 -23.34
N ALA A 281 9.76 -12.17 -24.05
CA ALA A 281 9.74 -12.24 -25.50
C ALA A 281 10.34 -10.99 -26.17
N PHE A 282 10.09 -9.81 -25.60
CA PHE A 282 10.71 -8.57 -26.05
C PHE A 282 12.24 -8.61 -25.90
N VAL A 283 12.76 -9.00 -24.75
CA VAL A 283 14.20 -9.13 -24.51
C VAL A 283 14.82 -10.16 -25.46
N GLU A 284 14.20 -11.33 -25.63
CA GLU A 284 14.65 -12.35 -26.58
C GLU A 284 14.73 -11.81 -28.04
N SER A 285 13.80 -10.94 -28.43
CA SER A 285 13.82 -10.31 -29.76
C SER A 285 15.03 -9.39 -29.99
N LEU A 286 15.66 -8.91 -28.92
CA LEU A 286 16.83 -8.02 -28.98
C LEU A 286 18.16 -8.77 -28.98
N GLU A 287 18.19 -10.08 -28.77
CA GLU A 287 19.44 -10.86 -28.60
C GLU A 287 20.37 -10.80 -29.83
N SER A 288 19.80 -10.65 -31.02
CA SER A 288 20.59 -10.50 -32.26
C SER A 288 21.14 -9.08 -32.49
N SER A 289 20.72 -8.10 -31.68
CA SER A 289 21.16 -6.70 -31.81
C SER A 289 22.54 -6.49 -31.21
N SER A 290 23.48 -5.99 -32.01
CA SER A 290 24.80 -5.61 -31.52
C SER A 290 24.76 -4.46 -30.54
N VAL A 291 23.76 -3.58 -30.63
CA VAL A 291 23.53 -2.48 -29.65
C VAL A 291 23.14 -3.06 -28.31
N TRP A 292 22.19 -4.01 -28.28
CA TRP A 292 21.79 -4.72 -27.07
C TRP A 292 22.96 -5.43 -26.41
N GLN A 293 23.71 -6.21 -27.17
CA GLN A 293 24.86 -6.96 -26.74
C GLN A 293 26.03 -6.08 -26.27
N SER A 294 26.06 -4.79 -26.64
CA SER A 294 27.10 -3.87 -26.21
C SER A 294 26.92 -3.35 -24.79
N MET A 295 25.70 -3.41 -24.23
CA MET A 295 25.40 -2.89 -22.88
C MET A 295 26.02 -3.74 -21.77
N ASP A 296 26.51 -3.09 -20.72
CA ASP A 296 27.16 -3.76 -19.60
C ASP A 296 26.18 -4.61 -18.79
N ALA A 297 24.94 -4.18 -18.65
CA ALA A 297 23.90 -4.97 -18.00
C ALA A 297 23.66 -6.29 -18.72
N VAL A 298 23.63 -6.27 -20.06
CA VAL A 298 23.42 -7.47 -20.90
C VAL A 298 24.60 -8.44 -20.79
N LYS A 299 25.85 -7.92 -20.97
CA LYS A 299 27.07 -8.73 -20.87
C LYS A 299 27.23 -9.43 -19.51
N ASN A 300 26.73 -8.82 -18.46
CA ASN A 300 26.87 -9.32 -17.10
C ASN A 300 25.57 -9.98 -16.56
N GLY A 301 24.58 -10.21 -17.40
CA GLY A 301 23.34 -10.89 -17.01
C GLY A 301 22.49 -10.13 -15.97
N ARG A 302 22.62 -8.78 -15.93
CA ARG A 302 21.91 -7.93 -14.96
C ARG A 302 20.56 -7.44 -15.51
N ILE A 303 19.77 -8.39 -16.06
CA ILE A 303 18.41 -8.16 -16.54
C ILE A 303 17.47 -8.91 -15.63
N TYR A 304 16.50 -8.19 -15.07
CA TYR A 304 15.56 -8.73 -14.08
C TYR A 304 14.12 -8.47 -14.48
N TYR A 305 13.22 -9.32 -13.99
CA TYR A 305 11.79 -9.22 -14.22
C TYR A 305 11.10 -9.16 -12.87
N PHE A 306 10.32 -8.10 -12.65
CA PHE A 306 9.52 -7.91 -11.44
C PHE A 306 8.05 -8.13 -11.75
N ASP A 307 7.32 -8.69 -10.81
CA ASP A 307 5.87 -8.85 -10.89
C ASP A 307 5.18 -7.50 -11.15
N GLU A 308 4.28 -7.48 -12.13
CA GLU A 308 3.56 -6.24 -12.47
C GLU A 308 2.67 -5.76 -11.32
N ASN A 309 2.15 -6.66 -10.48
CA ASN A 309 1.36 -6.31 -9.30
C ASN A 309 2.16 -5.50 -8.26
N MET A 310 3.48 -5.61 -8.26
CA MET A 310 4.34 -4.74 -7.45
C MET A 310 4.33 -3.26 -7.89
N ASN A 311 3.59 -2.91 -8.96
CA ASN A 311 3.49 -1.51 -9.40
C ASN A 311 2.66 -0.65 -8.43
N SER A 312 1.92 -1.24 -7.52
CA SER A 312 1.21 -0.53 -6.45
C SER A 312 2.18 0.13 -5.47
N TYR A 313 1.67 1.08 -4.69
CA TYR A 313 2.38 1.67 -3.54
C TYR A 313 1.86 1.08 -2.23
N GLY A 314 1.21 -0.08 -2.28
CA GLY A 314 0.67 -0.77 -1.12
C GLY A 314 1.75 -1.44 -0.27
N PRO A 315 1.37 -1.86 0.95
CA PRO A 315 2.32 -2.32 1.96
C PRO A 315 3.06 -3.61 1.56
N LEU A 316 2.38 -4.57 0.93
CA LEU A 316 3.02 -5.81 0.48
C LEU A 316 3.97 -5.56 -0.68
N ALA A 317 3.59 -4.69 -1.63
CA ALA A 317 4.45 -4.32 -2.75
C ALA A 317 5.71 -3.58 -2.30
N LEU A 318 5.62 -2.74 -1.26
CA LEU A 318 6.79 -2.07 -0.67
C LEU A 318 7.71 -3.08 0.04
N LYS A 319 7.13 -4.01 0.79
CA LYS A 319 7.88 -5.09 1.46
C LYS A 319 8.62 -5.97 0.45
N LEU A 320 7.93 -6.43 -0.59
CA LEU A 320 8.52 -7.26 -1.64
C LEU A 320 9.56 -6.48 -2.46
N ALA A 321 9.33 -5.19 -2.73
CA ALA A 321 10.30 -4.33 -3.40
C ALA A 321 11.62 -4.25 -2.62
N ALA A 322 11.56 -4.05 -1.30
CA ALA A 322 12.75 -4.07 -0.44
C ALA A 322 13.54 -5.37 -0.58
N GLU A 323 12.86 -6.51 -0.53
CA GLU A 323 13.49 -7.84 -0.66
C GLU A 323 14.15 -8.05 -2.04
N LYS A 324 13.44 -7.71 -3.11
CA LYS A 324 13.96 -7.81 -4.49
C LYS A 324 15.18 -6.93 -4.70
N LEU A 325 15.14 -5.69 -4.21
CA LEU A 325 16.24 -4.76 -4.34
C LEU A 325 17.48 -5.26 -3.62
N LEU A 326 17.36 -5.68 -2.36
CA LEU A 326 18.47 -6.28 -1.63
C LEU A 326 19.02 -7.50 -2.37
N GLY A 327 18.14 -8.35 -2.92
CA GLY A 327 18.56 -9.53 -3.67
C GLY A 327 19.37 -9.22 -4.93
N ILE A 328 19.03 -8.18 -5.69
CA ILE A 328 19.76 -7.85 -6.92
C ILE A 328 21.00 -6.99 -6.69
N TYR A 329 21.03 -6.17 -5.62
CA TYR A 329 22.19 -5.33 -5.31
C TYR A 329 23.29 -6.06 -4.53
N SER A 330 22.96 -7.15 -3.82
CA SER A 330 23.92 -7.97 -3.09
C SER A 330 24.69 -8.98 -3.94
N ASN A 331 24.24 -9.18 -5.21
CA ASN A 331 24.89 -10.02 -6.22
C ASN A 331 25.73 -9.14 -7.15
#